data_86aeccf472521582f6a45edbaf910e0b
#
_entry.id   86aeccf472521582f6a45edbaf910e0b
#
_cell.length_a   1.000
_cell.length_b   1.000
_cell.length_c   1.000
_cell.angle_alpha   90.00
_cell.angle_beta   90.00
_cell.angle_gamma   90.00
#
_symmetry.space_group_name_H-M   'P 1'
#
loop_
_entity.id
_entity.type
_entity.pdbx_description
1 polymer ?
#
loop_
_entity_poly.entity_id
_entity_poly.type
_entity_poly.pdbx_seq_one_letter_code
_entity_poly.pdbx_strand_id
1 'polypeptide(L)'
;MEPGADRSRVWNYDGMGRMNLGIDENHAHVQPTGAYHYHGLPTGLIELLEKQRGKDQMLLIGYAADGFPIYSEFGHTKADDAASPLKKLQPSYHLKNGQRPTGDQGPGEKYDGTFVQDFSFLRDSGDLDECNGREGVTPEYPEGTYYYVATDSFPFIPRFFHGQPDSSFEKQGPPPGPFGRRGRRGPPPFPRDRPPRP
;
A
#
# COMPACT_ATOMS: atom_id res chain seq x y z
N MET A 1 -2.85 -1.41 -3.23
CA MET A 1 -2.29 -2.80 -3.31
C MET A 1 -0.92 -2.69 -3.96
N GLU A 2 0.16 -2.92 -3.23
CA GLU A 2 1.51 -2.81 -3.76
C GLU A 2 1.77 -3.79 -4.90
N PRO A 3 2.28 -3.32 -6.05
CA PRO A 3 2.72 -4.17 -7.13
C PRO A 3 4.08 -4.76 -6.77
N GLY A 4 4.14 -6.02 -6.42
CA GLY A 4 5.40 -6.73 -6.20
C GLY A 4 5.47 -7.58 -4.94
N ALA A 5 4.47 -7.52 -4.07
CA ALA A 5 4.39 -8.49 -2.99
C ALA A 5 4.26 -9.89 -3.62
N ASP A 6 5.32 -10.66 -3.51
CA ASP A 6 5.27 -12.09 -3.83
C ASP A 6 4.25 -12.73 -2.89
N ARG A 7 3.05 -12.97 -3.40
CA ARG A 7 1.93 -13.57 -2.63
C ARG A 7 2.26 -14.97 -2.10
N SER A 8 3.37 -15.57 -2.55
CA SER A 8 3.88 -16.84 -2.04
C SER A 8 4.66 -16.69 -0.73
N ARG A 9 5.06 -15.44 -0.37
CA ARG A 9 5.77 -15.17 0.88
C ARG A 9 4.77 -14.77 1.95
N VAL A 10 4.79 -15.46 3.06
CA VAL A 10 3.99 -15.13 4.26
C VAL A 10 4.43 -13.77 4.84
N TRP A 11 5.71 -13.38 4.67
CA TRP A 11 6.30 -12.14 5.20
C TRP A 11 6.60 -11.16 4.07
N ASN A 12 5.88 -10.04 4.06
CA ASN A 12 6.02 -8.98 3.06
C ASN A 12 6.64 -7.74 3.72
N TYR A 13 7.68 -7.21 3.10
CA TYR A 13 8.27 -5.94 3.55
C TYR A 13 7.24 -4.80 3.45
N ASP A 14 7.26 -3.92 4.45
CA ASP A 14 6.53 -2.66 4.38
C ASP A 14 7.33 -1.63 3.59
N GLY A 15 6.69 -0.93 2.65
CA GLY A 15 7.34 0.03 1.77
C GLY A 15 7.87 1.27 2.49
N MET A 16 7.23 1.65 3.60
CA MET A 16 7.66 2.74 4.49
C MET A 16 8.53 2.25 5.65
N GLY A 17 8.73 0.94 5.75
CA GLY A 17 9.54 0.31 6.78
C GLY A 17 11.04 0.53 6.58
N ARG A 18 11.85 -0.35 7.17
CA ARG A 18 13.33 -0.25 7.15
C ARG A 18 13.98 -0.58 5.80
N MET A 19 13.21 -1.04 4.80
CA MET A 19 13.73 -1.28 3.47
C MET A 19 14.04 0.04 2.76
N ASN A 20 15.28 0.16 2.27
CA ASN A 20 15.64 1.29 1.41
C ASN A 20 15.14 1.05 0.00
N LEU A 21 13.93 1.51 -0.29
CA LEU A 21 13.34 1.49 -1.64
C LEU A 21 13.73 2.71 -2.50
N GLY A 22 14.59 3.60 -1.99
CA GLY A 22 14.90 4.85 -2.67
C GLY A 22 13.70 5.80 -2.72
N ILE A 23 12.89 5.80 -1.67
CA ILE A 23 11.73 6.68 -1.52
C ILE A 23 12.20 8.13 -1.37
N ASP A 24 11.60 9.03 -2.12
CA ASP A 24 11.84 10.47 -2.06
C ASP A 24 11.09 11.15 -0.88
N GLU A 25 11.20 12.48 -0.81
CA GLU A 25 10.53 13.30 0.21
C GLU A 25 8.99 13.24 0.15
N ASN A 26 8.42 12.78 -0.97
CA ASN A 26 6.98 12.58 -1.14
C ASN A 26 6.54 11.15 -0.79
N HIS A 27 7.39 10.36 -0.15
CA HIS A 27 7.12 8.96 0.16
C HIS A 27 6.79 8.12 -1.08
N ALA A 28 7.48 8.42 -2.20
CA ALA A 28 7.24 7.79 -3.49
C ALA A 28 8.54 7.41 -4.19
N HIS A 29 8.45 6.53 -5.16
CA HIS A 29 9.55 6.22 -6.06
C HIS A 29 9.05 5.75 -7.44
N VAL A 30 9.98 5.66 -8.40
CA VAL A 30 9.70 5.14 -9.74
C VAL A 30 9.92 3.63 -9.77
N GLN A 31 8.91 2.88 -10.21
CA GLN A 31 9.04 1.43 -10.45
C GLN A 31 9.90 1.15 -11.69
N PRO A 32 10.43 -0.08 -11.86
CA PRO A 32 11.12 -0.49 -13.09
C PRO A 32 10.30 -0.32 -14.37
N THR A 33 8.99 -0.24 -14.27
CA THR A 33 8.06 0.05 -15.39
C THR A 33 7.98 1.54 -15.75
N GLY A 34 8.63 2.43 -14.99
CA GLY A 34 8.59 3.88 -15.15
C GLY A 34 7.42 4.56 -14.40
N ALA A 35 6.56 3.82 -13.73
CA ALA A 35 5.45 4.40 -12.97
C ALA A 35 5.93 4.96 -11.62
N TYR A 36 5.68 6.25 -11.38
CA TYR A 36 5.87 6.89 -10.08
C TYR A 36 4.67 6.58 -9.18
N HIS A 37 4.92 6.13 -7.96
CA HIS A 37 3.85 5.75 -7.03
C HIS A 37 4.23 6.00 -5.57
N TYR A 38 3.21 6.28 -4.76
CA TYR A 38 3.33 6.60 -3.34
C TYR A 38 3.26 5.33 -2.47
N HIS A 39 4.02 5.34 -1.37
CA HIS A 39 3.96 4.37 -0.28
C HIS A 39 3.40 4.96 1.01
N GLY A 40 3.33 6.27 1.09
CA GLY A 40 2.84 7.03 2.25
C GLY A 40 2.17 8.32 1.82
N LEU A 41 2.07 9.27 2.73
CA LEU A 41 1.47 10.59 2.49
C LEU A 41 2.17 11.31 1.32
N PRO A 42 1.43 11.77 0.31
CA PRO A 42 1.97 12.55 -0.80
C PRO A 42 2.25 14.00 -0.34
N THR A 43 3.36 14.20 0.37
CA THR A 43 3.66 15.46 1.09
C THR A 43 3.61 16.68 0.20
N GLY A 44 4.20 16.64 -0.99
CA GLY A 44 4.17 17.77 -1.92
C GLY A 44 2.76 18.12 -2.44
N LEU A 45 1.91 17.10 -2.66
CA LEU A 45 0.50 17.32 -3.00
C LEU A 45 -0.26 17.95 -1.83
N ILE A 46 -0.05 17.43 -0.62
CA ILE A 46 -0.69 17.96 0.60
C ILE A 46 -0.29 19.42 0.81
N GLU A 47 0.98 19.77 0.72
CA GLU A 47 1.46 21.15 0.82
C GLU A 47 0.82 22.10 -0.21
N LEU A 48 0.61 21.63 -1.44
CA LEU A 48 -0.09 22.42 -2.47
C LEU A 48 -1.56 22.67 -2.11
N LEU A 49 -2.24 21.64 -1.60
CA LEU A 49 -3.63 21.74 -1.18
C LEU A 49 -3.78 22.62 0.08
N GLU A 50 -2.86 22.52 1.03
CA GLU A 50 -2.83 23.35 2.23
C GLU A 50 -2.65 24.86 1.92
N LYS A 51 -1.85 25.20 0.92
CA LYS A 51 -1.72 26.60 0.45
C LYS A 51 -3.04 27.18 -0.06
N GLN A 52 -3.93 26.32 -0.55
CA GLN A 52 -5.23 26.73 -1.09
C GLN A 52 -6.35 26.69 -0.06
N ARG A 53 -6.34 25.70 0.83
CA ARG A 53 -7.46 25.40 1.75
C ARG A 53 -7.13 25.61 3.23
N GLY A 54 -5.87 25.87 3.57
CA GLY A 54 -5.39 25.98 4.95
C GLY A 54 -4.81 24.66 5.45
N LYS A 55 -4.06 24.78 6.57
CA LYS A 55 -3.48 23.62 7.26
C LYS A 55 -4.52 22.86 8.08
N ASP A 56 -4.19 21.61 8.39
CA ASP A 56 -5.01 20.74 9.25
C ASP A 56 -6.45 20.57 8.74
N GLN A 57 -6.63 20.64 7.42
CA GLN A 57 -7.92 20.47 6.76
C GLN A 57 -8.10 19.03 6.25
N MET A 58 -9.36 18.66 6.04
CA MET A 58 -9.71 17.42 5.36
C MET A 58 -9.49 17.61 3.85
N LEU A 59 -8.35 17.12 3.33
CA LEU A 59 -7.92 17.34 1.95
C LEU A 59 -8.14 16.07 1.11
N LEU A 60 -8.93 16.18 0.06
CA LEU A 60 -9.10 15.12 -0.93
C LEU A 60 -7.80 14.98 -1.74
N ILE A 61 -7.13 13.82 -1.67
CA ILE A 61 -5.87 13.54 -2.35
C ILE A 61 -6.00 12.54 -3.50
N GLY A 62 -7.14 11.88 -3.64
CA GLY A 62 -7.39 10.94 -4.73
C GLY A 62 -8.63 10.09 -4.54
N TYR A 63 -8.76 9.07 -5.36
CA TYR A 63 -9.82 8.06 -5.31
C TYR A 63 -9.22 6.67 -5.39
N ALA A 64 -9.79 5.74 -4.65
CA ALA A 64 -9.43 4.32 -4.73
C ALA A 64 -10.09 3.64 -5.93
N ALA A 65 -9.61 2.46 -6.28
CA ALA A 65 -10.13 1.72 -7.44
C ALA A 65 -11.60 1.26 -7.28
N ASP A 66 -12.13 1.27 -6.07
CA ASP A 66 -13.53 1.00 -5.75
C ASP A 66 -14.41 2.27 -5.73
N GLY A 67 -13.83 3.42 -6.14
CA GLY A 67 -14.53 4.69 -6.31
C GLY A 67 -14.63 5.55 -5.05
N PHE A 68 -14.27 5.06 -3.88
CA PHE A 68 -14.30 5.86 -2.66
C PHE A 68 -13.16 6.88 -2.61
N PRO A 69 -13.40 8.09 -2.06
CA PRO A 69 -12.39 9.14 -1.95
C PRO A 69 -11.31 8.77 -0.92
N ILE A 70 -10.11 9.27 -1.15
CA ILE A 70 -8.97 9.16 -0.25
C ILE A 70 -8.62 10.55 0.24
N TYR A 71 -8.63 10.74 1.56
CA TYR A 71 -8.25 12.01 2.19
C TYR A 71 -6.88 11.92 2.85
N SER A 72 -6.30 13.10 3.12
CA SER A 72 -5.17 13.24 4.02
C SER A 72 -5.57 12.88 5.46
N GLU A 73 -4.63 12.98 6.39
CA GLU A 73 -4.75 12.47 7.76
C GLU A 73 -5.78 13.16 8.67
N PHE A 74 -6.40 14.26 8.24
CA PHE A 74 -7.39 14.99 9.04
C PHE A 74 -8.82 14.62 8.69
N GLY A 75 -9.68 14.61 9.72
CA GLY A 75 -11.12 14.40 9.58
C GLY A 75 -11.87 14.84 10.83
N HIS A 76 -13.18 14.89 10.73
CA HIS A 76 -14.06 15.33 11.82
C HIS A 76 -13.94 14.43 13.06
N THR A 77 -13.91 15.03 14.25
CA THR A 77 -13.88 14.29 15.53
C THR A 77 -15.09 13.36 15.65
N LYS A 78 -16.28 13.85 15.25
CA LYS A 78 -17.47 13.03 15.05
C LYS A 78 -17.67 12.86 13.55
N ALA A 79 -17.61 11.63 13.09
CA ALA A 79 -17.57 11.33 11.67
C ALA A 79 -18.80 11.83 10.88
N ASP A 80 -19.96 11.89 11.52
CA ASP A 80 -21.26 12.28 10.98
C ASP A 80 -21.61 13.76 11.21
N ASP A 81 -20.73 14.54 11.83
CA ASP A 81 -20.96 15.94 12.20
C ASP A 81 -19.95 16.89 11.59
N ALA A 82 -20.32 17.52 10.46
CA ALA A 82 -19.49 18.50 9.76
C ALA A 82 -19.14 19.76 10.60
N ALA A 83 -19.85 20.02 11.70
CA ALA A 83 -19.56 21.13 12.61
C ALA A 83 -18.56 20.72 13.71
N SER A 84 -18.28 19.43 13.88
CA SER A 84 -17.31 18.96 14.87
C SER A 84 -15.87 19.34 14.45
N PRO A 85 -14.99 19.63 15.42
CA PRO A 85 -13.61 19.97 15.12
C PRO A 85 -12.89 18.91 14.30
N LEU A 86 -11.99 19.33 13.44
CA LEU A 86 -11.07 18.42 12.75
C LEU A 86 -9.97 17.97 13.71
N LYS A 87 -9.55 16.71 13.54
CA LYS A 87 -8.40 16.14 14.23
C LYS A 87 -7.61 15.24 13.28
N LYS A 88 -6.38 14.98 13.62
CA LYS A 88 -5.59 13.93 12.98
C LYS A 88 -6.16 12.57 13.36
N LEU A 89 -6.57 11.80 12.34
CA LEU A 89 -7.17 10.49 12.51
C LEU A 89 -6.09 9.43 12.75
N GLN A 90 -6.37 8.52 13.66
CA GLN A 90 -5.44 7.46 14.04
C GLN A 90 -5.88 6.11 13.44
N PRO A 91 -4.97 5.37 12.79
CA PRO A 91 -5.25 4.00 12.38
C PRO A 91 -5.42 3.08 13.59
N SER A 92 -6.15 1.97 13.38
CA SER A 92 -6.36 0.94 14.40
C SER A 92 -5.35 -0.21 14.28
N TYR A 93 -4.21 0.04 13.65
CA TYR A 93 -3.12 -0.92 13.54
C TYR A 93 -2.02 -0.64 14.55
N HIS A 94 -1.54 -1.68 15.22
CA HIS A 94 -0.51 -1.59 16.24
C HIS A 94 0.66 -2.53 15.96
N LEU A 95 1.86 -2.05 16.21
CA LEU A 95 3.05 -2.88 16.17
C LEU A 95 2.93 -3.97 17.25
N LYS A 96 3.14 -5.23 16.86
CA LYS A 96 3.11 -6.37 17.76
C LYS A 96 4.28 -6.32 18.75
N ASN A 97 4.05 -6.82 19.95
CA ASN A 97 5.10 -7.01 20.93
C ASN A 97 5.74 -8.40 20.80
N GLY A 98 7.04 -8.50 21.14
CA GLY A 98 7.78 -9.76 21.16
C GLY A 98 8.61 -10.02 19.92
N GLN A 99 8.71 -11.29 19.54
CA GLN A 99 9.56 -11.74 18.44
C GLN A 99 8.72 -12.44 17.38
N ARG A 100 9.16 -12.29 16.12
CA ARG A 100 8.60 -13.04 14.99
C ARG A 100 8.92 -14.53 15.14
N PRO A 101 8.09 -15.41 14.57
CA PRO A 101 8.45 -16.82 14.42
C PRO A 101 9.78 -17.00 13.70
N THR A 102 10.46 -18.11 13.96
CA THR A 102 11.76 -18.46 13.35
C THR A 102 11.64 -19.68 12.43
N GLY A 103 12.69 -19.94 11.66
CA GLY A 103 12.75 -21.07 10.75
C GLY A 103 11.75 -20.95 9.59
N ASP A 104 11.06 -22.02 9.25
CA ASP A 104 10.11 -22.06 8.13
C ASP A 104 8.87 -21.19 8.34
N GLN A 105 8.61 -20.74 9.56
CA GLN A 105 7.44 -19.93 9.92
C GLN A 105 7.68 -18.43 9.84
N GLY A 106 8.93 -17.98 9.83
CA GLY A 106 9.19 -16.55 9.76
C GLY A 106 10.67 -16.15 9.91
N PRO A 107 10.96 -14.85 9.73
CA PRO A 107 12.32 -14.33 9.71
C PRO A 107 12.99 -14.24 11.07
N GLY A 108 12.24 -14.44 12.17
CA GLY A 108 12.77 -14.22 13.52
C GLY A 108 12.91 -12.73 13.85
N GLU A 109 13.70 -12.42 14.88
CA GLU A 109 13.95 -11.08 15.41
C GLU A 109 12.70 -10.43 16.06
N LYS A 110 12.83 -9.20 16.55
CA LYS A 110 11.72 -8.45 17.13
C LYS A 110 10.80 -7.90 16.04
N TYR A 111 9.52 -7.79 16.36
CA TYR A 111 8.61 -6.96 15.59
C TYR A 111 9.08 -5.50 15.66
N ASP A 112 9.41 -4.91 14.52
CA ASP A 112 10.01 -3.57 14.44
C ASP A 112 9.43 -2.71 13.29
N GLY A 113 8.40 -3.22 12.60
CA GLY A 113 7.75 -2.55 11.48
C GLY A 113 8.39 -2.83 10.12
N THR A 114 9.38 -3.72 10.05
CA THR A 114 10.01 -4.11 8.78
C THR A 114 9.02 -4.81 7.85
N PHE A 115 8.11 -5.60 8.42
CA PHE A 115 7.13 -6.38 7.67
C PHE A 115 5.70 -5.92 7.95
N VAL A 116 4.85 -6.02 6.94
CA VAL A 116 3.40 -5.80 7.10
C VAL A 116 2.82 -6.65 8.23
N GLN A 117 3.29 -7.89 8.35
CA GLN A 117 2.87 -8.85 9.37
C GLN A 117 3.34 -8.50 10.80
N ASP A 118 4.18 -7.48 10.94
CA ASP A 118 4.56 -6.96 12.26
C ASP A 118 3.41 -6.22 12.95
N PHE A 119 2.42 -5.82 12.19
CA PHE A 119 1.27 -5.09 12.69
C PHE A 119 0.05 -5.99 12.85
N SER A 120 -0.82 -5.62 13.76
CA SER A 120 -2.13 -6.24 13.97
C SER A 120 -3.20 -5.17 14.05
N PHE A 121 -4.33 -5.42 13.39
CA PHE A 121 -5.52 -4.61 13.52
C PHE A 121 -6.19 -4.91 14.87
N LEU A 122 -6.53 -3.85 15.60
CA LEU A 122 -7.28 -3.91 16.84
C LEU A 122 -8.49 -2.99 16.71
N ARG A 123 -9.66 -3.58 16.52
CA ARG A 123 -10.91 -2.85 16.33
C ARG A 123 -11.13 -1.82 17.44
N ASP A 124 -11.60 -0.64 17.06
CA ASP A 124 -11.95 0.47 17.96
C ASP A 124 -10.79 1.03 18.80
N SER A 125 -9.55 0.72 18.44
CA SER A 125 -8.35 1.29 19.10
C SER A 125 -7.87 2.60 18.51
N GLY A 126 -8.36 2.95 17.32
CA GLY A 126 -8.15 4.20 16.60
C GLY A 126 -9.47 4.72 16.04
N ASP A 127 -9.38 5.57 15.02
CA ASP A 127 -10.53 6.20 14.38
C ASP A 127 -10.97 5.47 13.10
N LEU A 128 -10.12 4.58 12.59
CA LEU A 128 -10.23 3.98 11.27
C LEU A 128 -10.40 2.46 11.37
N ASP A 129 -11.11 1.91 10.40
CA ASP A 129 -11.33 0.47 10.26
C ASP A 129 -10.11 -0.28 9.68
N GLU A 130 -10.30 -1.57 9.37
CA GLU A 130 -9.23 -2.42 8.80
C GLU A 130 -8.79 -2.02 7.38
N CYS A 131 -9.63 -1.28 6.65
CA CYS A 131 -9.31 -0.71 5.35
C CYS A 131 -8.59 0.65 5.45
N ASN A 132 -8.32 1.14 6.66
CA ASN A 132 -7.85 2.49 6.97
C ASN A 132 -8.80 3.56 6.48
N GLY A 133 -10.09 3.36 6.70
CA GLY A 133 -11.18 4.26 6.32
C GLY A 133 -12.28 4.30 7.37
N ARG A 134 -13.31 5.05 7.12
CA ARG A 134 -14.54 5.12 7.91
C ARG A 134 -15.68 5.76 7.12
N GLU A 135 -16.91 5.58 7.57
CA GLU A 135 -18.05 6.35 7.09
C GLU A 135 -18.10 7.71 7.76
N GLY A 136 -18.57 8.74 7.05
CA GLY A 136 -18.77 10.06 7.59
C GLY A 136 -18.97 11.14 6.54
N VAL A 137 -19.17 12.37 7.01
CA VAL A 137 -19.31 13.54 6.15
C VAL A 137 -17.95 14.10 5.77
N THR A 138 -17.85 14.63 4.56
CA THR A 138 -16.64 15.25 4.04
C THR A 138 -16.98 16.55 3.29
N PRO A 139 -16.03 17.42 3.00
CA PRO A 139 -16.31 18.65 2.24
C PRO A 139 -16.95 18.38 0.87
N GLU A 140 -16.56 17.30 0.19
CA GLU A 140 -17.06 16.91 -1.12
C GLU A 140 -18.34 16.04 -1.03
N TYR A 141 -18.61 15.42 0.12
CA TYR A 141 -19.76 14.54 0.36
C TYR A 141 -20.47 14.92 1.67
N PRO A 142 -21.22 16.01 1.70
CA PRO A 142 -21.86 16.51 2.93
C PRO A 142 -23.00 15.60 3.45
N GLU A 143 -23.56 14.74 2.60
CA GLU A 143 -24.55 13.72 2.98
C GLU A 143 -23.92 12.44 3.55
N GLY A 144 -22.58 12.37 3.56
CA GLY A 144 -21.84 11.22 4.02
C GLY A 144 -21.41 10.26 2.91
N THR A 145 -20.30 9.62 3.14
CA THR A 145 -19.74 8.55 2.30
C THR A 145 -18.75 7.74 3.11
N TYR A 146 -18.45 6.52 2.66
CA TYR A 146 -17.23 5.88 3.10
C TYR A 146 -16.03 6.58 2.47
N TYR A 147 -14.95 6.76 3.21
CA TYR A 147 -13.71 7.34 2.71
C TYR A 147 -12.48 6.72 3.36
N TYR A 148 -11.42 6.63 2.59
CA TYR A 148 -10.11 6.21 3.06
C TYR A 148 -9.30 7.40 3.57
N VAL A 149 -8.35 7.10 4.44
CA VAL A 149 -7.43 8.08 4.99
C VAL A 149 -5.99 7.61 4.79
N ALA A 150 -5.15 8.46 4.20
CA ALA A 150 -3.71 8.26 4.23
C ALA A 150 -3.17 8.78 5.57
N THR A 151 -2.33 8.00 6.25
CA THR A 151 -1.84 8.27 7.61
C THR A 151 -0.32 8.34 7.65
N ASP A 152 0.24 9.00 8.66
CA ASP A 152 1.69 9.07 8.89
C ASP A 152 2.26 7.83 9.60
N SER A 153 1.39 6.94 10.01
CA SER A 153 1.72 5.66 10.65
C SER A 153 1.08 4.50 9.90
N PHE A 154 1.55 3.28 10.15
CA PHE A 154 1.03 2.09 9.48
C PHE A 154 -0.51 2.02 9.58
N PRO A 155 -1.22 1.75 8.48
CA PRO A 155 -0.77 1.21 7.20
C PRO A 155 -0.32 2.25 6.16
N PHE A 156 -0.16 3.52 6.48
CA PHE A 156 0.21 4.67 5.66
C PHE A 156 -0.79 4.97 4.54
N ILE A 157 -1.08 4.00 3.71
CA ILE A 157 -2.09 4.04 2.64
C ILE A 157 -3.06 2.86 2.79
N PRO A 158 -4.30 2.95 2.28
CA PRO A 158 -5.27 1.85 2.30
C PRO A 158 -4.71 0.58 1.68
N ARG A 159 -4.84 -0.55 2.36
CA ARG A 159 -4.31 -1.86 1.91
C ARG A 159 -5.38 -2.81 1.43
N PHE A 160 -6.62 -2.57 1.82
CA PHE A 160 -7.79 -3.34 1.44
C PHE A 160 -8.83 -2.40 0.85
N PHE A 161 -9.67 -2.92 -0.02
CA PHE A 161 -10.83 -2.20 -0.52
C PHE A 161 -12.03 -2.48 0.37
N HIS A 162 -12.79 -1.43 0.67
CA HIS A 162 -14.09 -1.52 1.34
C HIS A 162 -15.15 -2.02 0.36
N GLY A 163 -15.12 -1.49 -0.87
CA GLY A 163 -16.01 -1.85 -1.96
C GLY A 163 -15.38 -2.82 -2.97
N GLN A 164 -16.06 -3.00 -4.09
CA GLN A 164 -15.58 -3.80 -5.20
C GLN A 164 -14.72 -2.93 -6.13
N PRO A 165 -13.42 -3.20 -6.29
CA PRO A 165 -12.59 -2.43 -7.22
C PRO A 165 -13.03 -2.64 -8.67
N ASP A 166 -12.96 -1.58 -9.46
CA ASP A 166 -13.24 -1.64 -10.89
C ASP A 166 -12.20 -2.52 -11.62
N SER A 167 -12.69 -3.37 -12.51
CA SER A 167 -11.86 -4.34 -13.22
C SER A 167 -10.78 -3.72 -14.12
N SER A 168 -10.92 -2.44 -14.49
CA SER A 168 -9.88 -1.72 -15.24
C SER A 168 -8.57 -1.56 -14.47
N PHE A 169 -8.62 -1.64 -13.12
CA PHE A 169 -7.45 -1.63 -12.24
C PHE A 169 -6.85 -3.02 -12.02
N GLU A 170 -7.44 -4.09 -12.54
CA GLU A 170 -6.82 -5.40 -12.48
C GLU A 170 -5.52 -5.39 -13.25
N LYS A 171 -4.44 -5.90 -12.64
CA LYS A 171 -3.16 -6.01 -13.31
C LYS A 171 -3.29 -6.92 -14.53
N GLN A 172 -3.27 -6.35 -15.69
CA GLN A 172 -3.00 -7.10 -16.90
C GLN A 172 -1.57 -7.64 -16.79
N GLY A 173 -1.39 -8.95 -16.97
CA GLY A 173 -0.06 -9.55 -17.08
C GLY A 173 0.74 -8.84 -18.16
N PRO A 174 2.08 -8.96 -18.18
CA PRO A 174 2.88 -8.38 -19.23
C PRO A 174 2.29 -8.79 -20.58
N PRO A 175 2.18 -7.85 -21.55
CA PRO A 175 1.67 -8.18 -22.88
C PRO A 175 2.46 -9.38 -23.40
N PRO A 176 1.80 -10.33 -24.13
CA PRO A 176 2.50 -11.43 -24.74
C PRO A 176 3.64 -10.84 -25.57
N GLY A 177 4.89 -11.12 -25.19
CA GLY A 177 6.05 -10.63 -25.90
C GLY A 177 5.93 -11.03 -27.37
N PRO A 178 6.53 -10.26 -28.32
CA PRO A 178 6.45 -10.52 -29.77
C PRO A 178 6.99 -11.91 -30.14
N PHE A 179 7.57 -12.63 -29.20
CA PHE A 179 7.96 -14.03 -29.30
C PHE A 179 7.05 -14.86 -28.39
N GLY A 180 5.86 -15.19 -28.90
CA GLY A 180 4.99 -16.19 -28.29
C GLY A 180 5.78 -17.45 -27.98
N ARG A 181 5.55 -18.03 -26.78
CA ARG A 181 6.09 -19.28 -26.23
C ARG A 181 6.81 -20.17 -27.28
N ARG A 182 8.07 -19.90 -27.58
CA ARG A 182 8.95 -20.96 -28.06
C ARG A 182 9.19 -21.85 -26.83
N GLY A 183 8.55 -23.01 -26.87
CA GLY A 183 8.76 -24.06 -25.89
C GLY A 183 10.26 -24.16 -25.60
N ARG A 184 10.64 -24.22 -24.34
CA ARG A 184 12.01 -24.57 -23.93
C ARG A 184 12.39 -25.87 -24.63
N ARG A 185 13.02 -25.75 -25.79
CA ARG A 185 13.84 -26.84 -26.28
C ARG A 185 15.00 -26.90 -25.30
N GLY A 186 15.08 -28.00 -24.56
CA GLY A 186 16.24 -28.32 -23.76
C GLY A 186 17.52 -28.22 -24.62
N PRO A 187 18.67 -27.95 -24.01
CA PRO A 187 19.92 -27.95 -24.73
C PRO A 187 20.06 -29.27 -25.51
N PRO A 188 20.55 -29.21 -26.76
CA PRO A 188 20.76 -30.43 -27.56
C PRO A 188 21.67 -31.40 -26.76
N PRO A 189 21.40 -32.71 -26.82
CA PRO A 189 22.25 -33.67 -26.15
C PRO A 189 23.67 -33.56 -26.73
N PHE A 190 24.65 -33.49 -25.84
CA PHE A 190 26.07 -33.52 -26.22
C PHE A 190 26.33 -34.76 -27.08
N PRO A 191 27.06 -34.64 -28.25
CA PRO A 191 27.48 -35.79 -29.01
C PRO A 191 28.43 -36.61 -28.15
N ARG A 192 28.04 -37.84 -27.83
CA ARG A 192 28.96 -38.87 -27.34
C ARG A 192 29.80 -39.35 -28.51
N ASP A 193 31.11 -39.52 -28.23
CA ASP A 193 32.08 -40.22 -29.00
C ASP A 193 32.71 -39.48 -30.20
N ARG A 194 33.84 -38.87 -29.92
CA ARG A 194 34.94 -38.80 -30.89
C ARG A 194 36.04 -39.77 -30.43
N PRO A 195 36.45 -40.74 -31.27
CA PRO A 195 37.61 -41.54 -30.97
C PRO A 195 38.89 -40.68 -31.08
N PRO A 196 39.97 -41.07 -30.37
CA PRO A 196 41.26 -40.35 -30.45
C PRO A 196 41.85 -40.43 -31.87
N ARG A 197 42.36 -39.33 -32.35
CA ARG A 197 43.14 -39.27 -33.59
C ARG A 197 44.56 -39.80 -33.31
N PRO A 198 45.18 -40.39 -34.34
CA PRO A 198 46.52 -41.01 -34.24
C PRO A 198 47.64 -39.97 -34.00
#